data_3b16b1be35d9c4878255d01c9d5886cc
#
_entry.id   3b16b1be35d9c4878255d01c9d5886cc
#
_cell.length_a   1.000
_cell.length_b   1.000
_cell.length_c   1.000
_cell.angle_alpha   90.00
_cell.angle_beta   90.00
_cell.angle_gamma   90.00
#
_symmetry.space_group_name_H-M   'P 1'
#
loop_
_entity.id
_entity.type
_entity.pdbx_description
1 polymer ?
#
loop_
_entity_poly.entity_id
_entity_poly.type
_entity_poly.pdbx_seq_one_letter_code
_entity_poly.pdbx_strand_id
1 'polypeptide(L)'
;MAEYQTIQTAGGVRTAAIDEGLRAHMNKVYGTMSVGMLVTFLVAWAVGSSPALLSIFRDPLTLQPNILGWIAMFAPLGMVFAFGAAINKLSAAGAQLFFYAFAAVMGLSISWIFAAFTGMSIAQVFLTTSIAFAGLSLWGYTTKKDISGWGSFLIMGVIGLVVASLINIWLQSPAIMFAVSGLGVLIFAGLTAYDTQRIKTDYIAHAAHGDQEWLTKSAIMGALNLYLNFINMFMMLLQLFGSRE
;
A
#
# COMPACT_ATOMS: atom_id res chain seq x y z
N MET A 1 -0.12 -49.89 16.81
CA MET A 1 0.82 -49.21 15.88
C MET A 1 0.11 -48.51 14.72
N ALA A 2 -1.04 -49.01 14.23
CA ALA A 2 -1.78 -48.38 13.14
C ALA A 2 -2.38 -46.98 13.48
N GLU A 3 -2.81 -46.78 14.72
CA GLU A 3 -3.46 -45.55 15.15
C GLU A 3 -2.50 -44.33 15.22
N TYR A 4 -1.25 -44.55 15.60
CA TYR A 4 -0.21 -43.50 15.62
C TYR A 4 0.19 -43.01 14.22
N GLN A 5 0.19 -43.91 13.23
CA GLN A 5 0.50 -43.53 11.85
C GLN A 5 -0.64 -42.70 11.21
N THR A 6 -1.90 -42.99 11.55
CA THR A 6 -3.08 -42.27 11.05
C THR A 6 -3.11 -40.83 11.58
N ILE A 7 -2.75 -40.60 12.85
CA ILE A 7 -2.70 -39.28 13.48
C ILE A 7 -1.57 -38.42 12.84
N GLN A 8 -0.39 -39.01 12.61
CA GLN A 8 0.71 -38.32 11.97
C GLN A 8 0.41 -37.95 10.52
N THR A 9 -0.25 -38.82 9.77
CA THR A 9 -0.66 -38.57 8.38
C THR A 9 -1.72 -37.47 8.31
N ALA A 10 -2.70 -37.47 9.20
CA ALA A 10 -3.74 -36.43 9.26
C ALA A 10 -3.16 -35.06 9.63
N GLY A 11 -2.19 -35.01 10.56
CA GLY A 11 -1.47 -33.77 10.90
C GLY A 11 -0.66 -33.21 9.74
N GLY A 12 0.07 -34.08 9.03
CA GLY A 12 0.86 -33.69 7.86
C GLY A 12 0.01 -33.17 6.70
N VAL A 13 -1.12 -33.82 6.40
CA VAL A 13 -2.07 -33.38 5.36
C VAL A 13 -2.68 -32.02 5.72
N ARG A 14 -3.04 -31.81 6.97
CA ARG A 14 -3.61 -30.53 7.43
C ARG A 14 -2.59 -29.38 7.34
N THR A 15 -1.33 -29.62 7.68
CA THR A 15 -0.27 -28.62 7.57
C THR A 15 -0.01 -28.26 6.11
N ALA A 16 0.09 -29.25 5.21
CA ALA A 16 0.27 -29.03 3.78
C ALA A 16 -0.90 -28.24 3.15
N ALA A 17 -2.13 -28.53 3.55
CA ALA A 17 -3.31 -27.81 3.08
C ALA A 17 -3.32 -26.33 3.56
N ILE A 18 -2.87 -26.06 4.81
CA ILE A 18 -2.73 -24.69 5.31
C ILE A 18 -1.64 -23.93 4.55
N ASP A 19 -0.51 -24.58 4.25
CA ASP A 19 0.59 -23.97 3.51
C ASP A 19 0.21 -23.63 2.07
N GLU A 20 -0.53 -24.53 1.39
CA GLU A 20 -1.04 -24.28 0.04
C GLU A 20 -2.08 -23.14 0.04
N GLY A 21 -2.99 -23.14 0.99
CA GLY A 21 -3.99 -22.09 1.16
C GLY A 21 -3.35 -20.73 1.49
N LEU A 22 -2.29 -20.71 2.31
CA LEU A 22 -1.52 -19.50 2.60
C LEU A 22 -0.88 -18.92 1.33
N ARG A 23 -0.28 -19.77 0.49
CA ARG A 23 0.29 -19.32 -0.78
C ARG A 23 -0.78 -18.71 -1.70
N ALA A 24 -1.94 -19.37 -1.81
CA ALA A 24 -3.07 -18.87 -2.58
C ALA A 24 -3.57 -17.52 -2.04
N HIS A 25 -3.67 -17.37 -0.72
CA HIS A 25 -4.05 -16.13 -0.05
C HIS A 25 -3.06 -15.00 -0.34
N MET A 26 -1.76 -15.23 -0.16
CA MET A 26 -0.72 -14.24 -0.44
C MET A 26 -0.69 -13.86 -1.93
N ASN A 27 -0.85 -14.81 -2.83
CA ASN A 27 -0.98 -14.54 -4.27
C ASN A 27 -2.18 -13.62 -4.57
N LYS A 28 -3.32 -13.84 -3.89
CA LYS A 28 -4.50 -12.98 -4.01
C LYS A 28 -4.21 -11.57 -3.49
N VAL A 29 -3.52 -11.43 -2.36
CA VAL A 29 -3.10 -10.14 -1.80
C VAL A 29 -2.24 -9.37 -2.80
N TYR A 30 -1.13 -9.97 -3.26
CA TYR A 30 -0.22 -9.32 -4.21
C TYR A 30 -0.86 -9.08 -5.58
N GLY A 31 -1.68 -10.02 -6.06
CA GLY A 31 -2.40 -9.87 -7.33
C GLY A 31 -3.38 -8.70 -7.28
N THR A 32 -4.19 -8.60 -6.21
CA THR A 32 -5.12 -7.47 -6.01
C THR A 32 -4.36 -6.16 -5.90
N MET A 33 -3.28 -6.10 -5.12
CA MET A 33 -2.40 -4.93 -5.01
C MET A 33 -1.84 -4.52 -6.37
N SER A 34 -1.31 -5.48 -7.16
CA SER A 34 -0.70 -5.20 -8.47
C SER A 34 -1.71 -4.62 -9.46
N VAL A 35 -2.94 -5.13 -9.48
CA VAL A 35 -4.03 -4.54 -10.30
C VAL A 35 -4.35 -3.12 -9.83
N GLY A 36 -4.43 -2.88 -8.51
CA GLY A 36 -4.60 -1.54 -7.94
C GLY A 36 -3.48 -0.58 -8.36
N MET A 37 -2.23 -1.03 -8.31
CA MET A 37 -1.07 -0.26 -8.77
C MET A 37 -1.17 0.09 -10.26
N LEU A 38 -1.59 -0.86 -11.10
CA LEU A 38 -1.80 -0.62 -12.52
C LEU A 38 -2.90 0.41 -12.77
N VAL A 39 -4.03 0.32 -12.06
CA VAL A 39 -5.12 1.31 -12.13
C VAL A 39 -4.60 2.70 -11.74
N THR A 40 -3.86 2.78 -10.62
CA THR A 40 -3.25 4.04 -10.16
C THR A 40 -2.32 4.64 -11.21
N PHE A 41 -1.44 3.81 -11.78
CA PHE A 41 -0.51 4.25 -12.83
C PHE A 41 -1.25 4.77 -14.06
N LEU A 42 -2.23 4.04 -14.57
CA LEU A 42 -2.98 4.43 -15.77
C LEU A 42 -3.71 5.75 -15.57
N VAL A 43 -4.38 5.94 -14.43
CA VAL A 43 -5.08 7.20 -14.11
C VAL A 43 -4.08 8.34 -13.92
N ALA A 44 -3.01 8.12 -13.15
CA ALA A 44 -2.00 9.13 -12.89
C ALA A 44 -1.31 9.58 -14.18
N TRP A 45 -0.96 8.63 -15.04
CA TRP A 45 -0.35 8.91 -16.33
C TRP A 45 -1.32 9.64 -17.28
N ALA A 46 -2.55 9.17 -17.42
CA ALA A 46 -3.53 9.78 -18.32
C ALA A 46 -3.82 11.25 -17.94
N VAL A 47 -3.96 11.53 -16.64
CA VAL A 47 -4.23 12.89 -16.16
C VAL A 47 -2.95 13.75 -16.17
N GLY A 48 -1.84 13.21 -15.68
CA GLY A 48 -0.59 13.97 -15.52
C GLY A 48 0.13 14.29 -16.84
N SER A 49 -0.04 13.43 -17.88
CA SER A 49 0.53 13.67 -19.23
C SER A 49 -0.31 14.61 -20.09
N SER A 50 -1.54 14.93 -19.66
CA SER A 50 -2.43 15.82 -20.41
C SER A 50 -2.55 17.17 -19.71
N PRO A 51 -1.98 18.25 -20.27
CA PRO A 51 -2.12 19.60 -19.67
C PRO A 51 -3.59 20.01 -19.47
N ALA A 52 -4.48 19.62 -20.41
CA ALA A 52 -5.91 19.91 -20.33
C ALA A 52 -6.59 19.20 -19.14
N LEU A 53 -6.26 17.93 -18.87
CA LEU A 53 -6.81 17.20 -17.73
C LEU A 53 -6.18 17.64 -16.40
N LEU A 54 -4.89 17.91 -16.40
CA LEU A 54 -4.17 18.37 -15.21
C LEU A 54 -4.68 19.75 -14.75
N SER A 55 -4.99 20.66 -15.70
CA SER A 55 -5.50 22.00 -15.40
C SER A 55 -6.85 22.01 -14.69
N ILE A 56 -7.63 20.91 -14.73
CA ILE A 56 -8.86 20.76 -13.95
C ILE A 56 -8.54 20.75 -12.43
N PHE A 57 -7.38 20.24 -12.05
CA PHE A 57 -7.00 20.04 -10.64
C PHE A 57 -5.89 20.98 -10.17
N ARG A 58 -5.09 21.52 -11.10
CA ARG A 58 -3.90 22.32 -10.78
C ARG A 58 -3.72 23.47 -11.73
N ASP A 59 -3.11 24.53 -11.24
CA ASP A 59 -2.66 25.63 -12.07
C ASP A 59 -1.55 25.13 -13.02
N PRO A 60 -1.66 25.37 -14.34
CA PRO A 60 -0.72 24.84 -15.32
C PRO A 60 0.71 25.39 -15.20
N LEU A 61 0.88 26.60 -14.63
CA LEU A 61 2.17 27.28 -14.52
C LEU A 61 2.88 26.97 -13.21
N THR A 62 2.11 26.92 -12.10
CA THR A 62 2.68 26.78 -10.75
C THR A 62 2.54 25.37 -10.20
N LEU A 63 1.75 24.51 -10.86
CA LEU A 63 1.34 23.18 -10.36
C LEU A 63 0.65 23.23 -8.98
N GLN A 64 0.25 24.42 -8.51
CA GLN A 64 -0.48 24.57 -7.25
C GLN A 64 -1.88 23.97 -7.38
N PRO A 65 -2.35 23.21 -6.38
CA PRO A 65 -3.68 22.62 -6.42
C PRO A 65 -4.76 23.71 -6.30
N ASN A 66 -5.75 23.67 -7.19
CA ASN A 66 -7.00 24.43 -7.02
C ASN A 66 -7.93 23.69 -6.03
N ILE A 67 -9.17 24.16 -5.85
CA ILE A 67 -10.13 23.55 -4.92
C ILE A 67 -10.36 22.06 -5.23
N LEU A 68 -10.51 21.69 -6.51
CA LEU A 68 -10.68 20.30 -6.92
C LEU A 68 -9.40 19.49 -6.71
N GLY A 69 -8.22 20.10 -6.89
CA GLY A 69 -6.93 19.50 -6.60
C GLY A 69 -6.75 19.18 -5.11
N TRP A 70 -7.18 20.08 -4.24
CA TRP A 70 -7.19 19.82 -2.79
C TRP A 70 -8.14 18.67 -2.43
N ILE A 71 -9.34 18.65 -3.01
CA ILE A 71 -10.28 17.53 -2.83
C ILE A 71 -9.65 16.23 -3.31
N ALA A 72 -9.07 16.19 -4.51
CA ALA A 72 -8.43 15.01 -5.07
C ALA A 72 -7.24 14.52 -4.21
N MET A 73 -6.49 15.44 -3.59
CA MET A 73 -5.36 15.13 -2.73
C MET A 73 -5.78 14.49 -1.40
N PHE A 74 -6.89 14.95 -0.79
CA PHE A 74 -7.37 14.42 0.48
C PHE A 74 -8.39 13.29 0.34
N ALA A 75 -8.99 13.11 -0.85
CA ALA A 75 -9.99 12.06 -1.09
C ALA A 75 -9.49 10.64 -0.74
N PRO A 76 -8.24 10.22 -1.10
CA PRO A 76 -7.74 8.91 -0.70
C PRO A 76 -7.74 8.69 0.81
N LEU A 77 -7.39 9.71 1.59
CA LEU A 77 -7.40 9.63 3.05
C LEU A 77 -8.81 9.39 3.58
N GLY A 78 -9.79 10.15 3.09
CA GLY A 78 -11.21 9.96 3.43
C GLY A 78 -11.71 8.56 3.05
N MET A 79 -11.29 8.06 1.87
CA MET A 79 -11.67 6.72 1.41
C MET A 79 -11.07 5.60 2.26
N VAL A 80 -9.84 5.74 2.77
CA VAL A 80 -9.24 4.75 3.70
C VAL A 80 -10.09 4.63 4.96
N PHE A 81 -10.50 5.75 5.57
CA PHE A 81 -11.38 5.71 6.74
C PHE A 81 -12.76 5.14 6.42
N ALA A 82 -13.35 5.54 5.30
CA ALA A 82 -14.62 5.02 4.84
C ALA A 82 -14.56 3.51 4.58
N PHE A 83 -13.48 3.01 3.98
CA PHE A 83 -13.28 1.58 3.74
C PHE A 83 -13.16 0.79 5.05
N GLY A 84 -12.36 1.26 6.01
CA GLY A 84 -12.25 0.64 7.33
C GLY A 84 -13.59 0.54 8.06
N ALA A 85 -14.44 1.57 7.97
CA ALA A 85 -15.78 1.58 8.56
C ALA A 85 -16.80 0.69 7.82
N ALA A 86 -16.64 0.55 6.49
CA ALA A 86 -17.60 -0.13 5.62
C ALA A 86 -17.27 -1.60 5.37
N ILE A 87 -16.02 -2.06 5.56
CA ILE A 87 -15.55 -3.40 5.16
C ILE A 87 -16.42 -4.55 5.68
N ASN A 88 -16.93 -4.42 6.92
CA ASN A 88 -17.77 -5.44 7.53
C ASN A 88 -19.19 -5.48 6.91
N LYS A 89 -19.64 -4.39 6.26
CA LYS A 89 -20.95 -4.28 5.63
C LYS A 89 -20.92 -4.59 4.13
N LEU A 90 -19.75 -4.50 3.51
CA LEU A 90 -19.56 -4.78 2.10
C LEU A 90 -19.46 -6.29 1.86
N SER A 91 -19.95 -6.76 0.71
CA SER A 91 -19.58 -8.09 0.20
C SER A 91 -18.10 -8.09 -0.26
N ALA A 92 -17.50 -9.26 -0.42
CA ALA A 92 -16.14 -9.37 -0.94
C ALA A 92 -15.96 -8.69 -2.31
N ALA A 93 -16.96 -8.81 -3.21
CA ALA A 93 -16.95 -8.11 -4.50
C ALA A 93 -17.04 -6.58 -4.33
N GLY A 94 -17.90 -6.11 -3.41
CA GLY A 94 -18.03 -4.69 -3.07
C GLY A 94 -16.73 -4.12 -2.49
N ALA A 95 -16.06 -4.86 -1.61
CA ALA A 95 -14.77 -4.46 -1.06
C ALA A 95 -13.68 -4.37 -2.15
N GLN A 96 -13.66 -5.32 -3.10
CA GLN A 96 -12.72 -5.29 -4.22
C GLN A 96 -12.98 -4.11 -5.17
N LEU A 97 -14.23 -3.84 -5.49
CA LEU A 97 -14.59 -2.68 -6.31
C LEU A 97 -14.22 -1.36 -5.62
N PHE A 98 -14.48 -1.26 -4.31
CA PHE A 98 -14.09 -0.09 -3.52
C PHE A 98 -12.56 0.11 -3.55
N PHE A 99 -11.78 -0.96 -3.41
CA PHE A 99 -10.32 -0.88 -3.49
C PHE A 99 -9.84 -0.37 -4.85
N TYR A 100 -10.43 -0.81 -5.96
CA TYR A 100 -10.05 -0.32 -7.28
C TYR A 100 -10.51 1.13 -7.54
N ALA A 101 -11.67 1.51 -7.02
CA ALA A 101 -12.11 2.91 -7.04
C ALA A 101 -11.13 3.80 -6.22
N PHE A 102 -10.70 3.32 -5.04
CA PHE A 102 -9.66 3.96 -4.25
C PHE A 102 -8.35 4.12 -5.02
N ALA A 103 -7.90 3.05 -5.71
CA ALA A 103 -6.68 3.08 -6.53
C ALA A 103 -6.76 4.12 -7.68
N ALA A 104 -7.94 4.27 -8.30
CA ALA A 104 -8.18 5.29 -9.31
C ALA A 104 -8.11 6.71 -8.72
N VAL A 105 -8.74 6.95 -7.57
CA VAL A 105 -8.68 8.24 -6.87
C VAL A 105 -7.26 8.55 -6.39
N MET A 106 -6.51 7.55 -5.94
CA MET A 106 -5.10 7.71 -5.61
C MET A 106 -4.28 8.12 -6.85
N GLY A 107 -4.53 7.48 -8.00
CA GLY A 107 -3.90 7.86 -9.27
C GLY A 107 -4.16 9.33 -9.63
N LEU A 108 -5.40 9.79 -9.46
CA LEU A 108 -5.77 11.18 -9.65
C LEU A 108 -5.00 12.11 -8.69
N SER A 109 -4.93 11.73 -7.42
CA SER A 109 -4.22 12.48 -6.36
C SER A 109 -2.73 12.68 -6.67
N ILE A 110 -2.05 11.66 -7.20
CA ILE A 110 -0.61 11.70 -7.48
C ILE A 110 -0.27 12.05 -8.94
N SER A 111 -1.25 12.33 -9.79
CA SER A 111 -1.06 12.57 -11.24
C SER A 111 -0.05 13.68 -11.55
N TRP A 112 0.09 14.66 -10.68
CA TRP A 112 1.02 15.79 -10.82
C TRP A 112 2.50 15.36 -10.91
N ILE A 113 2.86 14.16 -10.49
CA ILE A 113 4.25 13.68 -10.57
C ILE A 113 4.74 13.60 -12.02
N PHE A 114 3.85 13.33 -12.98
CA PHE A 114 4.19 13.26 -14.40
C PHE A 114 4.45 14.63 -15.04
N ALA A 115 4.04 15.71 -14.37
CA ALA A 115 4.34 17.08 -14.77
C ALA A 115 5.51 17.70 -13.99
N ALA A 116 5.91 17.09 -12.87
CA ALA A 116 6.94 17.63 -11.99
C ALA A 116 8.27 16.87 -12.06
N PHE A 117 8.26 15.63 -12.53
CA PHE A 117 9.44 14.77 -12.59
C PHE A 117 9.57 14.13 -13.97
N THR A 118 10.81 13.93 -14.41
CA THR A 118 11.07 13.26 -15.68
C THR A 118 10.55 11.83 -15.67
N GLY A 119 10.01 11.37 -16.80
CA GLY A 119 9.48 10.01 -16.94
C GLY A 119 10.51 8.93 -16.63
N MET A 120 11.80 9.16 -16.98
CA MET A 120 12.90 8.24 -16.65
C MET A 120 13.11 8.15 -15.15
N SER A 121 13.05 9.27 -14.43
CA SER A 121 13.21 9.31 -12.98
C SER A 121 12.07 8.56 -12.27
N ILE A 122 10.83 8.77 -12.71
CA ILE A 122 9.66 8.04 -12.21
C ILE A 122 9.87 6.53 -12.37
N ALA A 123 10.30 6.09 -13.56
CA ALA A 123 10.52 4.67 -13.84
C ALA A 123 11.65 4.07 -12.99
N GLN A 124 12.78 4.77 -12.84
CA GLN A 124 13.91 4.32 -12.02
C GLN A 124 13.54 4.20 -10.55
N VAL A 125 12.84 5.20 -10.00
CA VAL A 125 12.40 5.19 -8.60
C VAL A 125 11.34 4.11 -8.38
N PHE A 126 10.42 3.92 -9.33
CA PHE A 126 9.44 2.85 -9.25
C PHE A 126 10.09 1.47 -9.22
N LEU A 127 11.08 1.22 -10.09
CA LEU A 127 11.83 -0.04 -10.10
C LEU A 127 12.59 -0.26 -8.78
N THR A 128 13.28 0.77 -8.28
CA THR A 128 14.00 0.72 -7.01
C THR A 128 13.06 0.42 -5.85
N THR A 129 11.89 1.11 -5.81
CA THR A 129 10.85 0.84 -4.80
C THR A 129 10.35 -0.59 -4.89
N SER A 130 10.13 -1.09 -6.11
CA SER A 130 9.63 -2.46 -6.33
C SER A 130 10.61 -3.52 -5.83
N ILE A 131 11.92 -3.33 -6.07
CA ILE A 131 12.96 -4.24 -5.57
C ILE A 131 13.04 -4.20 -4.05
N ALA A 132 13.06 -3.01 -3.45
CA ALA A 132 13.10 -2.84 -2.01
C ALA A 132 11.86 -3.46 -1.34
N PHE A 133 10.66 -3.16 -1.88
CA PHE A 133 9.40 -3.70 -1.40
C PHE A 133 9.36 -5.23 -1.47
N ALA A 134 9.79 -5.82 -2.59
CA ALA A 134 9.83 -7.28 -2.75
C ALA A 134 10.76 -7.92 -1.72
N GLY A 135 11.96 -7.35 -1.50
CA GLY A 135 12.91 -7.84 -0.50
C GLY A 135 12.36 -7.76 0.93
N LEU A 136 11.76 -6.62 1.31
CA LEU A 136 11.15 -6.41 2.62
C LEU A 136 9.95 -7.32 2.86
N SER A 137 9.11 -7.48 1.85
CA SER A 137 7.95 -8.36 1.91
C SER A 137 8.38 -9.83 2.02
N LEU A 138 9.38 -10.25 1.23
CA LEU A 138 9.94 -11.61 1.35
C LEU A 138 10.54 -11.86 2.73
N TRP A 139 11.26 -10.88 3.28
CA TRP A 139 11.79 -10.98 4.64
C TRP A 139 10.66 -11.07 5.68
N GLY A 140 9.63 -10.22 5.61
CA GLY A 140 8.46 -10.28 6.49
C GLY A 140 7.71 -11.62 6.42
N TYR A 141 7.62 -12.20 5.21
CA TYR A 141 6.99 -13.52 5.01
C TYR A 141 7.80 -14.67 5.58
N THR A 142 9.15 -14.64 5.45
CA THR A 142 10.03 -15.76 5.79
C THR A 142 10.62 -15.69 7.20
N THR A 143 10.68 -14.49 7.79
CA THR A 143 11.27 -14.32 9.13
C THR A 143 10.55 -15.14 10.19
N LYS A 144 11.34 -15.74 11.09
CA LYS A 144 10.88 -16.46 12.28
C LYS A 144 10.79 -15.55 13.50
N LYS A 145 11.33 -14.31 13.40
CA LYS A 145 11.24 -13.32 14.48
C LYS A 145 9.83 -12.74 14.50
N ASP A 146 9.24 -12.68 15.69
CA ASP A 146 7.99 -11.96 15.90
C ASP A 146 8.26 -10.45 15.89
N ILE A 147 7.72 -9.77 14.86
CA ILE A 147 7.80 -8.32 14.71
C ILE A 147 6.47 -7.61 14.99
N SER A 148 5.52 -8.30 15.62
CA SER A 148 4.20 -7.74 15.98
C SER A 148 4.32 -6.48 16.86
N GLY A 149 5.32 -6.41 17.72
CA GLY A 149 5.60 -5.25 18.57
C GLY A 149 6.00 -3.97 17.80
N TRP A 150 6.38 -4.08 16.53
CA TRP A 150 6.75 -2.92 15.71
C TRP A 150 5.53 -2.07 15.30
N GLY A 151 4.34 -2.68 15.28
CA GLY A 151 3.14 -2.04 14.76
C GLY A 151 2.84 -0.70 15.42
N SER A 152 2.82 -0.64 16.75
CA SER A 152 2.54 0.60 17.48
C SER A 152 3.58 1.69 17.21
N PHE A 153 4.86 1.33 17.20
CA PHE A 153 5.94 2.27 16.91
C PHE A 153 5.85 2.82 15.48
N LEU A 154 5.61 1.97 14.48
CA LEU A 154 5.52 2.36 13.09
C LEU A 154 4.28 3.24 12.83
N ILE A 155 3.13 2.90 13.44
CA ILE A 155 1.91 3.73 13.34
C ILE A 155 2.13 5.11 13.96
N MET A 156 2.78 5.20 15.13
CA MET A 156 3.17 6.50 15.71
C MET A 156 4.09 7.28 14.77
N GLY A 157 5.02 6.59 14.11
CA GLY A 157 5.88 7.17 13.09
C GLY A 157 5.10 7.76 11.92
N VAL A 158 4.10 7.04 11.40
CA VAL A 158 3.21 7.55 10.33
C VAL A 158 2.46 8.80 10.79
N ILE A 159 1.90 8.80 12.01
CA ILE A 159 1.23 9.97 12.56
C ILE A 159 2.20 11.16 12.62
N GLY A 160 3.43 10.93 13.10
CA GLY A 160 4.48 11.95 13.12
C GLY A 160 4.83 12.51 11.74
N LEU A 161 4.93 11.64 10.71
CA LEU A 161 5.15 12.06 9.32
C LEU A 161 4.00 12.93 8.80
N VAL A 162 2.75 12.53 9.07
CA VAL A 162 1.56 13.31 8.66
C VAL A 162 1.58 14.69 9.32
N VAL A 163 1.79 14.76 10.62
CA VAL A 163 1.86 16.05 11.35
C VAL A 163 2.99 16.91 10.83
N ALA A 164 4.19 16.36 10.66
CA ALA A 164 5.34 17.09 10.12
C ALA A 164 5.08 17.59 8.68
N SER A 165 4.44 16.78 7.84
CA SER A 165 4.05 17.16 6.48
C SER A 165 3.03 18.31 6.48
N LEU A 166 2.01 18.23 7.34
CA LEU A 166 1.03 19.32 7.49
C LEU A 166 1.69 20.62 7.93
N ILE A 167 2.56 20.56 8.94
CA ILE A 167 3.32 21.74 9.39
C ILE A 167 4.18 22.30 8.25
N ASN A 168 4.79 21.42 7.44
CA ASN A 168 5.64 21.85 6.34
C ASN A 168 4.88 22.51 5.18
N ILE A 169 3.57 22.34 5.07
CA ILE A 169 2.74 23.09 4.10
C ILE A 169 2.87 24.61 4.35
N TRP A 170 2.92 25.03 5.62
CA TRP A 170 3.10 26.44 5.96
C TRP A 170 4.57 26.87 6.00
N LEU A 171 5.47 26.01 6.54
CA LEU A 171 6.88 26.34 6.68
C LEU A 171 7.64 26.30 5.35
N GLN A 172 7.19 25.48 4.40
CA GLN A 172 7.81 25.26 3.08
C GLN A 172 9.33 24.99 3.17
N SER A 173 9.75 24.31 4.25
CA SER A 173 11.15 24.04 4.53
C SER A 173 11.65 22.82 3.75
N PRO A 174 12.68 22.98 2.87
CA PRO A 174 13.28 21.83 2.17
C PRO A 174 13.93 20.83 3.13
N ALA A 175 14.47 21.30 4.26
CA ALA A 175 15.10 20.44 5.27
C ALA A 175 14.07 19.52 5.94
N ILE A 176 12.89 20.05 6.29
CA ILE A 176 11.79 19.25 6.85
C ILE A 176 11.30 18.25 5.79
N MET A 177 11.13 18.68 4.53
CA MET A 177 10.72 17.78 3.44
C MET A 177 11.71 16.64 3.26
N PHE A 178 13.00 16.91 3.26
CA PHE A 178 14.04 15.88 3.17
C PHE A 178 14.00 14.92 4.36
N ALA A 179 13.90 15.43 5.60
CA ALA A 179 13.83 14.61 6.80
C ALA A 179 12.57 13.71 6.82
N VAL A 180 11.41 14.28 6.48
CA VAL A 180 10.12 13.54 6.37
C VAL A 180 10.23 12.44 5.32
N SER A 181 10.81 12.74 4.16
CA SER A 181 10.99 11.75 3.10
C SER A 181 11.94 10.64 3.51
N GLY A 182 13.08 10.94 4.12
CA GLY A 182 14.04 9.93 4.58
C GLY A 182 13.48 9.03 5.68
N LEU A 183 12.86 9.62 6.71
CA LEU A 183 12.20 8.87 7.78
C LEU A 183 10.99 8.07 7.23
N GLY A 184 10.26 8.65 6.29
CA GLY A 184 9.11 8.00 5.65
C GLY A 184 9.50 6.72 4.93
N VAL A 185 10.60 6.71 4.17
CA VAL A 185 11.10 5.48 3.54
C VAL A 185 11.35 4.40 4.58
N LEU A 186 12.00 4.73 5.71
CA LEU A 186 12.31 3.75 6.76
C LEU A 186 11.03 3.22 7.44
N ILE A 187 10.08 4.10 7.72
CA ILE A 187 8.81 3.73 8.37
C ILE A 187 7.99 2.82 7.45
N PHE A 188 7.82 3.19 6.16
CA PHE A 188 7.04 2.38 5.23
C PHE A 188 7.76 1.08 4.81
N ALA A 189 9.09 1.06 4.83
CA ALA A 189 9.88 -0.17 4.73
C ALA A 189 9.59 -1.11 5.91
N GLY A 190 9.61 -0.62 7.13
CA GLY A 190 9.25 -1.38 8.32
C GLY A 190 7.80 -1.88 8.29
N LEU A 191 6.85 -1.02 7.87
CA LEU A 191 5.45 -1.39 7.70
C LEU A 191 5.26 -2.47 6.63
N THR A 192 6.01 -2.44 5.53
CA THR A 192 5.94 -3.48 4.50
C THR A 192 6.25 -4.87 5.08
N ALA A 193 7.32 -4.99 5.85
CA ALA A 193 7.68 -6.25 6.49
C ALA A 193 6.67 -6.66 7.58
N TYR A 194 6.25 -5.70 8.42
CA TYR A 194 5.27 -5.90 9.48
C TYR A 194 3.91 -6.37 8.93
N ASP A 195 3.36 -5.64 7.93
CA ASP A 195 2.05 -5.99 7.35
C ASP A 195 2.10 -7.34 6.63
N THR A 196 3.21 -7.65 5.94
CA THR A 196 3.38 -8.96 5.31
C THR A 196 3.35 -10.09 6.34
N GLN A 197 4.06 -9.95 7.47
CA GLN A 197 4.00 -10.93 8.54
C GLN A 197 2.60 -11.02 9.15
N ARG A 198 1.97 -9.89 9.39
CA ARG A 198 0.61 -9.81 9.94
C ARG A 198 -0.40 -10.53 9.03
N ILE A 199 -0.40 -10.27 7.72
CA ILE A 199 -1.29 -10.94 6.76
C ILE A 199 -1.12 -12.47 6.84
N LYS A 200 0.13 -12.93 6.91
CA LYS A 200 0.44 -14.36 7.07
C LYS A 200 -0.11 -14.93 8.37
N THR A 201 0.14 -14.27 9.51
CA THR A 201 -0.30 -14.75 10.83
C THR A 201 -1.81 -14.71 10.98
N ASP A 202 -2.47 -13.66 10.47
CA ASP A 202 -3.93 -13.55 10.45
C ASP A 202 -4.57 -14.68 9.62
N TYR A 203 -3.98 -15.01 8.46
CA TYR A 203 -4.43 -16.15 7.66
C TYR A 203 -4.32 -17.47 8.46
N ILE A 204 -3.15 -17.75 9.04
CA ILE A 204 -2.93 -19.01 9.77
C ILE A 204 -3.90 -19.13 10.96
N ALA A 205 -4.17 -18.03 11.66
CA ALA A 205 -5.09 -18.02 12.79
C ALA A 205 -6.55 -18.29 12.38
N HIS A 206 -6.98 -17.87 11.20
CA HIS A 206 -8.37 -17.93 10.77
C HIS A 206 -8.68 -19.01 9.73
N ALA A 207 -7.67 -19.56 9.05
CA ALA A 207 -7.86 -20.57 8.00
C ALA A 207 -8.63 -21.81 8.47
N ALA A 208 -8.51 -22.18 9.75
CA ALA A 208 -9.19 -23.32 10.34
C ALA A 208 -10.72 -23.12 10.51
N HIS A 209 -11.22 -21.87 10.44
CA HIS A 209 -12.65 -21.55 10.63
C HIS A 209 -13.46 -21.66 9.35
N GLY A 210 -12.83 -21.77 8.17
CA GLY A 210 -13.49 -22.03 6.88
C GLY A 210 -14.32 -20.87 6.30
N ASP A 211 -14.27 -19.67 6.89
CA ASP A 211 -15.01 -18.50 6.38
C ASP A 211 -14.30 -17.89 5.15
N GLN A 212 -14.75 -18.30 3.97
CA GLN A 212 -14.20 -17.86 2.69
C GLN A 212 -14.45 -16.36 2.40
N GLU A 213 -15.55 -15.82 2.90
CA GLU A 213 -15.87 -14.41 2.72
C GLU A 213 -14.91 -13.55 3.55
N TRP A 214 -14.67 -13.94 4.81
CA TRP A 214 -13.69 -13.28 5.68
C TRP A 214 -12.28 -13.35 5.07
N LEU A 215 -11.84 -14.53 4.61
CA LEU A 215 -10.53 -14.70 3.97
C LEU A 215 -10.37 -13.81 2.73
N THR A 216 -11.44 -13.65 1.95
CA THR A 216 -11.42 -12.79 0.77
C THR A 216 -11.32 -11.31 1.16
N LYS A 217 -12.10 -10.85 2.12
CA LYS A 217 -12.04 -9.48 2.64
C LYS A 217 -10.68 -9.18 3.30
N SER A 218 -10.15 -10.13 4.06
CA SER A 218 -8.82 -10.05 4.67
C SER A 218 -7.72 -9.90 3.61
N ALA A 219 -7.80 -10.64 2.50
CA ALA A 219 -6.85 -10.47 1.39
C ALA A 219 -6.92 -9.08 0.77
N ILE A 220 -8.13 -8.51 0.61
CA ILE A 220 -8.32 -7.17 0.05
C ILE A 220 -7.77 -6.10 1.01
N MET A 221 -8.01 -6.25 2.32
CA MET A 221 -7.43 -5.35 3.34
C MET A 221 -5.90 -5.44 3.38
N GLY A 222 -5.36 -6.66 3.30
CA GLY A 222 -3.92 -6.87 3.17
C GLY A 222 -3.34 -6.21 1.92
N ALA A 223 -4.04 -6.33 0.78
CA ALA A 223 -3.66 -5.67 -0.46
C ALA A 223 -3.66 -4.14 -0.33
N LEU A 224 -4.66 -3.56 0.34
CA LEU A 224 -4.73 -2.13 0.60
C LEU A 224 -3.55 -1.64 1.47
N ASN A 225 -3.24 -2.36 2.57
CA ASN A 225 -2.14 -1.99 3.45
C ASN A 225 -0.80 -2.02 2.71
N LEU A 226 -0.51 -3.11 2.00
CA LEU A 226 0.73 -3.22 1.21
C LEU A 226 0.79 -2.20 0.07
N TYR A 227 -0.34 -1.93 -0.59
CA TYR A 227 -0.46 -0.89 -1.60
C TYR A 227 -0.12 0.51 -1.03
N LEU A 228 -0.66 0.86 0.14
CA LEU A 228 -0.38 2.13 0.80
C LEU A 228 1.09 2.24 1.19
N ASN A 229 1.69 1.17 1.72
CA ASN A 229 3.12 1.15 2.05
C ASN A 229 3.98 1.37 0.81
N PHE A 230 3.64 0.72 -0.30
CA PHE A 230 4.34 0.89 -1.58
C PHE A 230 4.24 2.31 -2.11
N ILE A 231 3.03 2.85 -2.25
CA ILE A 231 2.81 4.20 -2.80
C ILE A 231 3.51 5.27 -1.96
N ASN A 232 3.41 5.18 -0.63
CA ASN A 232 4.07 6.14 0.25
C ASN A 232 5.61 6.02 0.15
N MET A 233 6.16 4.81 0.16
CA MET A 233 7.60 4.60 -0.02
C MET A 233 8.08 5.11 -1.38
N PHE A 234 7.33 4.85 -2.45
CA PHE A 234 7.61 5.37 -3.78
C PHE A 234 7.60 6.91 -3.81
N MET A 235 6.57 7.55 -3.26
CA MET A 235 6.47 9.01 -3.22
C MET A 235 7.61 9.65 -2.42
N MET A 236 8.00 9.04 -1.28
CA MET A 236 9.13 9.51 -0.48
C MET A 236 10.47 9.35 -1.21
N LEU A 237 10.69 8.22 -1.87
CA LEU A 237 11.88 7.99 -2.70
C LEU A 237 11.91 8.93 -3.92
N LEU A 238 10.76 9.20 -4.54
CA LEU A 238 10.67 10.13 -5.66
C LEU A 238 11.00 11.57 -5.23
N GLN A 239 10.59 11.97 -4.02
CA GLN A 239 10.97 13.27 -3.47
C GLN A 239 12.46 13.40 -3.15
N LEU A 240 13.12 12.28 -2.73
CA LEU A 240 14.55 12.27 -2.39
C LEU A 240 15.45 12.20 -3.63
N PHE A 241 15.09 11.39 -4.60
CA PHE A 241 15.97 11.01 -5.70
C PHE A 241 15.42 11.39 -7.09
N GLY A 242 14.19 11.90 -7.15
CA GLY A 242 13.56 12.26 -8.41
C GLY A 242 14.19 13.50 -9.05
N SER A 243 14.53 13.40 -10.34
CA SER A 243 14.95 14.55 -11.16
C SER A 243 13.71 15.29 -11.63
N ARG A 244 13.63 16.56 -11.31
CA ARG A 244 12.53 17.46 -11.74
C ARG A 244 12.79 17.97 -13.16
N GLU A 245 11.72 18.23 -13.90
CA GLU A 245 11.76 18.94 -15.18
C GLU A 245 11.98 20.44 -14.99
#